data_f96057d2bac423f37fd8c838312f5464
#
_entry.id   f96057d2bac423f37fd8c838312f5464
#
_cell.length_a   1.000
_cell.length_b   1.000
_cell.length_c   1.000
_cell.angle_alpha   90.00
_cell.angle_beta   90.00
_cell.angle_gamma   90.00
#
_symmetry.space_group_name_H-M   'P 1'
#
loop_
_entity.id
_entity.type
_entity.pdbx_description
1 polymer ?
#
loop_
_entity_poly.entity_id
_entity_poly.type
_entity_poly.pdbx_seq_one_letter_code
_entity_poly.pdbx_strand_id
1 'polypeptide(L)'
;LIACTLSAADLFVSPEGNDRNPGTKDSPKATLTAALRQARELRRLNDESVKGGITIHLEAGDYHLYEPVFIRPEDSGTEASPTVITSDGNAVLNGGVEIRNWKKQGKLWVADVPMFNGRPLDFRQLWINGQKAVRARDVADFEKMYRIINNDPQNEILWVPAAAVKKIQKARYAEMVLHEMWCVANLRIKSVEIQGDSAAVRFHHPESRIQFEHPWPRPMVTK
;
A
#
# COMPACT_ATOMS: atom_id res chain seq x y z
N LEU A 1 -3.59 53.28 13.13
CA LEU A 1 -3.73 51.84 13.18
C LEU A 1 -2.72 51.25 12.19
N ILE A 2 -1.59 50.73 12.68
CA ILE A 2 -0.62 49.97 11.89
C ILE A 2 -1.24 48.56 11.79
N ALA A 3 -1.71 48.19 10.60
CA ALA A 3 -2.09 46.82 10.33
C ALA A 3 -0.81 45.96 10.37
N CYS A 4 -0.59 45.27 11.47
CA CYS A 4 0.46 44.27 11.56
C CYS A 4 0.01 43.11 10.70
N THR A 5 0.50 42.98 9.47
CA THR A 5 0.29 41.78 8.66
C THR A 5 1.03 40.64 9.35
N LEU A 6 0.28 39.69 9.86
CA LEU A 6 0.86 38.43 10.38
C LEU A 6 1.61 37.75 9.24
N SER A 7 2.89 37.54 9.41
CA SER A 7 3.72 36.85 8.42
C SER A 7 3.31 35.35 8.42
N ALA A 8 3.11 34.79 7.23
CA ALA A 8 2.95 33.37 7.03
C ALA A 8 4.25 32.82 6.41
N ALA A 9 4.66 31.63 6.82
CA ALA A 9 5.82 30.94 6.23
C ALA A 9 5.38 30.09 5.03
N ASP A 10 6.08 30.26 3.90
CA ASP A 10 5.91 29.42 2.72
C ASP A 10 7.08 28.43 2.61
N LEU A 11 6.77 27.15 2.50
CA LEU A 11 7.71 26.08 2.25
C LEU A 11 7.39 25.41 0.91
N PHE A 12 8.39 25.25 0.07
CA PHE A 12 8.24 24.67 -1.26
C PHE A 12 8.86 23.28 -1.33
N VAL A 13 8.15 22.38 -2.00
CA VAL A 13 8.54 20.98 -2.22
C VAL A 13 8.44 20.70 -3.72
N SER A 14 9.48 20.11 -4.29
CA SER A 14 9.55 19.74 -5.71
C SER A 14 10.16 18.35 -5.86
N PRO A 15 9.71 17.53 -6.83
CA PRO A 15 10.37 16.25 -7.13
C PRO A 15 11.87 16.41 -7.48
N GLU A 16 12.25 17.58 -8.02
CA GLU A 16 13.64 17.92 -8.37
C GLU A 16 14.38 18.62 -7.21
N GLY A 17 13.74 18.76 -6.05
CA GLY A 17 14.30 19.42 -4.88
C GLY A 17 15.34 18.57 -4.13
N ASN A 18 15.77 19.11 -2.99
CA ASN A 18 16.67 18.39 -2.08
C ASN A 18 16.28 18.70 -0.63
N ASP A 19 16.16 17.67 0.21
CA ASP A 19 15.73 17.83 1.61
C ASP A 19 16.71 18.63 2.48
N ARG A 20 17.93 18.88 2.01
CA ARG A 20 18.91 19.76 2.64
C ARG A 20 18.66 21.23 2.31
N ASN A 21 17.88 21.52 1.27
CA ASN A 21 17.55 22.88 0.88
C ASN A 21 16.72 23.61 1.94
N PRO A 22 16.71 24.95 1.95
CA PRO A 22 15.95 25.74 2.91
C PRO A 22 14.43 25.64 2.74
N GLY A 23 13.94 25.13 1.61
CA GLY A 23 12.50 25.05 1.32
C GLY A 23 11.92 26.35 0.75
N THR A 24 12.77 27.23 0.19
CA THR A 24 12.31 28.40 -0.57
C THR A 24 11.88 27.99 -1.98
N LYS A 25 11.20 28.86 -2.70
CA LYS A 25 10.77 28.62 -4.08
C LYS A 25 11.94 28.29 -5.02
N ASP A 26 13.07 28.98 -4.86
CA ASP A 26 14.27 28.77 -5.71
C ASP A 26 15.12 27.58 -5.22
N SER A 27 14.88 27.08 -4.02
CA SER A 27 15.60 25.97 -3.41
C SER A 27 14.64 25.08 -2.62
N PRO A 28 13.74 24.36 -3.31
CA PRO A 28 12.69 23.55 -2.68
C PRO A 28 13.27 22.29 -2.03
N LYS A 29 12.53 21.74 -1.07
CA LYS A 29 12.77 20.41 -0.54
C LYS A 29 12.32 19.33 -1.53
N ALA A 30 12.85 18.12 -1.38
CA ALA A 30 12.44 16.97 -2.20
C ALA A 30 11.17 16.30 -1.68
N THR A 31 10.95 16.33 -0.35
CA THR A 31 9.88 15.53 0.26
C THR A 31 8.96 16.36 1.16
N LEU A 32 7.68 15.99 1.16
CA LEU A 32 6.69 16.53 2.09
C LEU A 32 7.10 16.26 3.55
N THR A 33 7.71 15.12 3.84
CA THR A 33 8.22 14.76 5.17
C THR A 33 9.26 15.76 5.67
N ALA A 34 10.17 16.21 4.80
CA ALA A 34 11.18 17.21 5.16
C ALA A 34 10.56 18.60 5.39
N ALA A 35 9.58 18.97 4.58
CA ALA A 35 8.86 20.23 4.76
C ALA A 35 8.07 20.26 6.08
N LEU A 36 7.35 19.17 6.40
CA LEU A 36 6.67 19.02 7.69
C LEU A 36 7.64 19.07 8.88
N ARG A 37 8.82 18.47 8.75
CA ARG A 37 9.86 18.54 9.78
C ARG A 37 10.31 19.99 10.01
N GLN A 38 10.53 20.74 8.95
CA GLN A 38 10.91 22.15 9.04
C GLN A 38 9.77 23.00 9.63
N ALA A 39 8.53 22.75 9.22
CA ALA A 39 7.37 23.43 9.77
C ALA A 39 7.26 23.26 11.30
N ARG A 40 7.45 22.01 11.79
CA ARG A 40 7.51 21.73 13.24
C ARG A 40 8.63 22.48 13.95
N GLU A 41 9.80 22.53 13.32
CA GLU A 41 10.96 23.22 13.90
C GLU A 41 10.72 24.72 14.02
N LEU A 42 10.16 25.35 12.98
CA LEU A 42 9.78 26.78 13.03
C LEU A 42 8.76 27.05 14.16
N ARG A 43 7.76 26.18 14.31
CA ARG A 43 6.77 26.29 15.40
C ARG A 43 7.42 26.08 16.78
N ARG A 44 8.29 25.09 16.92
CA ARG A 44 9.00 24.79 18.18
C ARG A 44 9.87 25.95 18.63
N LEU A 45 10.47 26.67 17.69
CA LEU A 45 11.31 27.86 17.96
C LEU A 45 10.51 29.13 18.13
N ASN A 46 9.18 29.08 18.00
CA ASN A 46 8.31 30.24 17.98
C ASN A 46 8.77 31.31 16.97
N ASP A 47 9.18 30.88 15.78
CA ASP A 47 9.63 31.76 14.72
C ASP A 47 8.54 32.78 14.33
N GLU A 48 8.90 34.04 14.15
CA GLU A 48 7.96 35.10 13.82
C GLU A 48 7.22 34.85 12.51
N SER A 49 7.86 34.16 11.55
CA SER A 49 7.28 33.85 10.23
C SER A 49 6.07 32.94 10.28
N VAL A 50 5.85 32.18 11.38
CA VAL A 50 4.72 31.25 11.47
C VAL A 50 3.50 31.82 12.19
N LYS A 51 3.53 33.10 12.61
CA LYS A 51 2.40 33.71 13.32
C LYS A 51 1.11 33.75 12.48
N GLY A 52 1.23 33.90 11.17
CA GLY A 52 0.11 33.87 10.22
C GLY A 52 -0.18 32.48 9.61
N GLY A 53 0.56 31.47 10.02
CA GLY A 53 0.43 30.09 9.51
C GLY A 53 1.64 29.62 8.74
N ILE A 54 1.55 28.38 8.24
CA ILE A 54 2.55 27.77 7.37
C ILE A 54 1.84 27.17 6.17
N THR A 55 2.28 27.53 4.96
CA THR A 55 1.81 26.87 3.73
C THR A 55 2.94 26.04 3.12
N ILE A 56 2.66 24.78 2.89
CA ILE A 56 3.56 23.87 2.18
C ILE A 56 3.04 23.70 0.76
N HIS A 57 3.78 24.23 -0.20
CA HIS A 57 3.46 24.21 -1.63
C HIS A 57 4.15 23.00 -2.28
N LEU A 58 3.35 22.07 -2.82
CA LEU A 58 3.87 20.99 -3.64
C LEU A 58 3.82 21.42 -5.10
N GLU A 59 4.96 21.50 -5.76
CA GLU A 59 5.02 21.70 -7.20
C GLU A 59 4.44 20.49 -7.94
N ALA A 60 4.01 20.70 -9.20
CA ALA A 60 3.48 19.62 -10.03
C ALA A 60 4.52 18.51 -10.22
N GLY A 61 4.08 17.26 -10.11
CA GLY A 61 4.91 16.08 -10.33
C GLY A 61 4.57 14.90 -9.44
N ASP A 62 5.26 13.80 -9.64
CA ASP A 62 5.08 12.56 -8.87
C ASP A 62 6.06 12.49 -7.70
N TYR A 63 5.51 12.37 -6.52
CA TYR A 63 6.26 12.21 -5.26
C TYR A 63 6.16 10.75 -4.81
N HIS A 64 7.19 9.97 -5.03
CA HIS A 64 7.24 8.57 -4.58
C HIS A 64 7.49 8.49 -3.08
N LEU A 65 6.52 7.93 -2.35
CA LEU A 65 6.59 7.77 -0.91
C LEU A 65 7.21 6.41 -0.57
N TYR A 66 8.42 6.41 -0.03
CA TYR A 66 9.11 5.20 0.46
C TYR A 66 8.73 4.86 1.89
N GLU A 67 8.08 5.78 2.59
CA GLU A 67 7.55 5.63 3.93
C GLU A 67 6.26 6.44 4.09
N PRO A 68 5.39 6.13 5.04
CA PRO A 68 4.20 6.92 5.31
C PRO A 68 4.55 8.36 5.69
N VAL A 69 3.79 9.32 5.18
CA VAL A 69 3.86 10.70 5.65
C VAL A 69 3.07 10.80 6.95
N PHE A 70 3.77 11.06 8.06
CA PHE A 70 3.14 11.22 9.37
C PHE A 70 2.76 12.68 9.61
N ILE A 71 1.46 12.95 9.69
CA ILE A 71 0.92 14.20 10.18
C ILE A 71 0.67 14.02 11.68
N ARG A 72 1.34 14.85 12.49
CA ARG A 72 1.31 14.77 13.95
C ARG A 72 0.46 15.90 14.53
N PRO A 73 0.06 15.84 15.81
CA PRO A 73 -0.65 16.93 16.46
C PRO A 73 0.07 18.28 16.33
N GLU A 74 1.40 18.28 16.37
CA GLU A 74 2.22 19.49 16.22
C GLU A 74 2.14 20.13 14.82
N ASP A 75 1.67 19.38 13.83
CA ASP A 75 1.50 19.88 12.46
C ASP A 75 0.20 20.66 12.27
N SER A 76 -0.80 20.47 13.15
CA SER A 76 -2.14 21.02 12.97
C SER A 76 -2.20 22.55 12.95
N GLY A 77 -1.32 23.21 13.70
CA GLY A 77 -1.39 24.66 13.88
C GLY A 77 -2.57 25.08 14.77
N THR A 78 -3.00 26.32 14.61
CA THR A 78 -4.16 26.91 15.29
C THR A 78 -5.03 27.65 14.27
N GLU A 79 -6.22 28.12 14.68
CA GLU A 79 -7.07 28.93 13.81
C GLU A 79 -6.33 30.19 13.30
N ALA A 80 -5.56 30.85 14.15
CA ALA A 80 -4.78 32.04 13.79
C ALA A 80 -3.47 31.72 13.02
N SER A 81 -2.97 30.47 13.13
CA SER A 81 -1.74 30.02 12.51
C SER A 81 -1.91 28.59 11.98
N PRO A 82 -2.73 28.38 10.93
CA PRO A 82 -2.98 27.04 10.38
C PRO A 82 -1.76 26.49 9.66
N THR A 83 -1.72 25.18 9.48
CA THR A 83 -0.82 24.51 8.53
C THR A 83 -1.62 24.09 7.30
N VAL A 84 -1.23 24.56 6.14
CA VAL A 84 -1.88 24.26 4.86
C VAL A 84 -0.91 23.50 3.99
N ILE A 85 -1.36 22.39 3.40
CA ILE A 85 -0.62 21.65 2.37
C ILE A 85 -1.42 21.81 1.08
N THR A 86 -0.81 22.35 0.07
CA THR A 86 -1.49 22.69 -1.20
C THR A 86 -0.61 22.42 -2.41
N SER A 87 -1.23 22.41 -3.57
CA SER A 87 -0.53 22.37 -4.86
C SER A 87 -1.28 23.20 -5.89
N ASP A 88 -0.55 23.97 -6.67
CA ASP A 88 -1.08 24.77 -7.77
C ASP A 88 -1.27 23.96 -9.07
N GLY A 89 -0.95 22.67 -9.05
CA GLY A 89 -0.98 21.82 -10.23
C GLY A 89 -1.24 20.35 -9.89
N ASN A 90 -0.76 19.48 -10.77
CA ASN A 90 -0.92 18.04 -10.63
C ASN A 90 0.21 17.44 -9.78
N ALA A 91 0.20 17.67 -8.47
CA ALA A 91 1.07 16.94 -7.55
C ALA A 91 0.40 15.62 -7.15
N VAL A 92 1.11 14.54 -7.33
CA VAL A 92 0.64 13.18 -6.99
C VAL A 92 1.53 12.57 -5.92
N LEU A 93 0.96 12.28 -4.76
CA LEU A 93 1.64 11.48 -3.73
C LEU A 93 1.42 10.00 -4.04
N ASN A 94 2.47 9.31 -4.46
CA ASN A 94 2.41 7.94 -4.95
C ASN A 94 3.12 6.99 -3.97
N GLY A 95 2.35 6.12 -3.32
CA GLY A 95 2.89 5.07 -2.43
C GLY A 95 3.37 3.81 -3.16
N GLY A 96 3.32 3.79 -4.49
CA GLY A 96 3.78 2.67 -5.30
C GLY A 96 5.27 2.72 -5.61
N VAL A 97 5.84 1.55 -5.91
CA VAL A 97 7.19 1.42 -6.44
C VAL A 97 7.12 1.16 -7.94
N GLU A 98 7.85 1.92 -8.71
CA GLU A 98 7.86 1.76 -10.17
C GLU A 98 8.54 0.45 -10.59
N ILE A 99 7.85 -0.31 -11.44
CA ILE A 99 8.41 -1.51 -12.06
C ILE A 99 8.90 -1.14 -13.45
N ARG A 100 10.21 -1.27 -13.65
CA ARG A 100 10.91 -0.90 -14.89
C ARG A 100 11.39 -2.12 -15.65
N ASN A 101 12.01 -1.88 -16.82
CA ASN A 101 12.69 -2.91 -17.64
C ASN A 101 11.77 -4.05 -18.10
N TRP A 102 10.55 -3.72 -18.47
CA TRP A 102 9.61 -4.65 -19.04
C TRP A 102 10.12 -5.24 -20.37
N LYS A 103 10.08 -6.57 -20.48
CA LYS A 103 10.50 -7.31 -21.67
C LYS A 103 9.32 -8.09 -22.24
N LYS A 104 9.18 -8.08 -23.56
CA LYS A 104 8.18 -8.91 -24.22
C LYS A 104 8.69 -10.34 -24.33
N GLN A 105 7.91 -11.29 -23.81
CA GLN A 105 8.19 -12.72 -23.90
C GLN A 105 6.97 -13.43 -24.51
N GLY A 106 7.02 -13.68 -25.81
CA GLY A 106 5.87 -14.18 -26.55
C GLY A 106 4.69 -13.20 -26.51
N LYS A 107 3.58 -13.63 -25.90
CA LYS A 107 2.37 -12.80 -25.71
C LYS A 107 2.35 -12.05 -24.38
N LEU A 108 3.35 -12.24 -23.55
CA LEU A 108 3.40 -11.66 -22.20
C LEU A 108 4.43 -10.52 -22.13
N TRP A 109 4.21 -9.61 -21.20
CA TRP A 109 5.20 -8.67 -20.73
C TRP A 109 5.71 -9.15 -19.37
N VAL A 110 7.01 -9.17 -19.20
CA VAL A 110 7.68 -9.68 -18.00
C VAL A 110 8.65 -8.63 -17.48
N ALA A 111 8.66 -8.43 -16.19
CA ALA A 111 9.64 -7.61 -15.48
C ALA A 111 10.04 -8.30 -14.18
N ASP A 112 11.26 -8.01 -13.73
CA ASP A 112 11.70 -8.44 -12.42
C ASP A 112 10.99 -7.61 -11.34
N VAL A 113 10.61 -8.27 -10.25
CA VAL A 113 10.03 -7.60 -9.09
C VAL A 113 11.11 -6.73 -8.43
N PRO A 114 10.85 -5.43 -8.19
CA PRO A 114 11.82 -4.56 -7.53
C PRO A 114 12.20 -5.07 -6.15
N MET A 115 13.44 -4.84 -5.76
CA MET A 115 13.89 -5.05 -4.40
C MET A 115 13.55 -3.82 -3.54
N PHE A 116 12.98 -4.06 -2.38
CA PHE A 116 12.67 -3.01 -1.41
C PHE A 116 13.18 -3.45 -0.04
N ASN A 117 14.04 -2.65 0.58
CA ASN A 117 14.69 -2.97 1.86
C ASN A 117 15.34 -4.37 1.89
N GLY A 118 16.04 -4.74 0.81
CA GLY A 118 16.76 -6.00 0.70
C GLY A 118 15.90 -7.25 0.44
N ARG A 119 14.61 -7.07 0.17
CA ARG A 119 13.67 -8.16 -0.14
C ARG A 119 12.92 -7.87 -1.43
N PRO A 120 12.51 -8.89 -2.20
CA PRO A 120 11.57 -8.68 -3.30
C PRO A 120 10.29 -8.03 -2.77
N LEU A 121 9.81 -7.00 -3.47
CA LEU A 121 8.58 -6.31 -3.11
C LEU A 121 7.40 -7.27 -3.21
N ASP A 122 6.69 -7.47 -2.11
CA ASP A 122 5.41 -8.19 -2.12
C ASP A 122 4.27 -7.17 -2.23
N PHE A 123 3.59 -7.19 -3.39
CA PHE A 123 2.51 -6.26 -3.69
C PHE A 123 1.25 -7.00 -4.18
N ARG A 124 0.11 -6.43 -3.84
CA ARG A 124 -1.22 -6.96 -4.21
C ARG A 124 -1.88 -6.17 -5.33
N GLN A 125 -1.37 -5.00 -5.64
CA GLN A 125 -1.92 -4.11 -6.65
C GLN A 125 -0.85 -3.71 -7.64
N LEU A 126 -1.18 -3.81 -8.92
CA LEU A 126 -0.36 -3.31 -10.03
C LEU A 126 -1.20 -2.31 -10.80
N TRP A 127 -0.60 -1.16 -11.09
CA TRP A 127 -1.22 -0.11 -11.89
C TRP A 127 -0.42 0.05 -13.17
N ILE A 128 -1.11 0.08 -14.30
CA ILE A 128 -0.51 0.23 -15.63
C ILE A 128 -1.24 1.38 -16.32
N ASN A 129 -0.51 2.43 -16.70
CA ASN A 129 -1.08 3.63 -17.33
C ASN A 129 -2.27 4.20 -16.55
N GLY A 130 -2.14 4.31 -15.23
CA GLY A 130 -3.19 4.83 -14.34
C GLY A 130 -4.38 3.90 -14.10
N GLN A 131 -4.37 2.68 -14.65
CA GLN A 131 -5.43 1.70 -14.45
C GLN A 131 -4.96 0.53 -13.61
N LYS A 132 -5.79 0.11 -12.66
CA LYS A 132 -5.52 -1.06 -11.83
C LYS A 132 -5.63 -2.35 -12.65
N ALA A 133 -4.54 -3.07 -12.76
CA ALA A 133 -4.50 -4.36 -13.42
C ALA A 133 -5.24 -5.44 -12.61
N VAL A 134 -5.82 -6.39 -13.31
CA VAL A 134 -6.47 -7.56 -12.69
C VAL A 134 -5.41 -8.61 -12.38
N ARG A 135 -5.24 -8.98 -11.09
CA ARG A 135 -4.39 -10.09 -10.68
C ARG A 135 -4.94 -11.40 -11.29
N ALA A 136 -4.06 -12.23 -11.83
CA ALA A 136 -4.47 -13.53 -12.38
C ALA A 136 -5.19 -14.35 -11.31
N ARG A 137 -6.40 -14.78 -11.62
CA ARG A 137 -7.25 -15.59 -10.73
C ARG A 137 -8.19 -16.47 -11.54
N ASP A 138 -8.62 -17.57 -10.92
CA ASP A 138 -9.51 -18.53 -11.57
C ASP A 138 -10.93 -17.95 -11.73
N VAL A 139 -11.50 -17.42 -10.65
CA VAL A 139 -12.85 -16.86 -10.61
C VAL A 139 -12.81 -15.44 -10.04
N ALA A 140 -13.44 -14.50 -10.74
CA ALA A 140 -13.52 -13.10 -10.31
C ALA A 140 -14.83 -12.78 -9.59
N ASP A 141 -15.90 -13.47 -9.96
CA ASP A 141 -17.26 -13.27 -9.46
C ASP A 141 -17.42 -14.04 -8.14
N PHE A 142 -17.73 -13.33 -7.06
CA PHE A 142 -17.89 -13.91 -5.73
C PHE A 142 -18.93 -15.02 -5.70
N GLU A 143 -20.04 -14.87 -6.41
CA GLU A 143 -21.12 -15.87 -6.43
C GLU A 143 -20.72 -17.19 -7.14
N LYS A 144 -19.70 -17.11 -7.99
CA LYS A 144 -19.16 -18.25 -8.73
C LYS A 144 -17.95 -18.89 -8.07
N MET A 145 -17.48 -18.35 -6.95
CA MET A 145 -16.35 -18.92 -6.21
C MET A 145 -16.74 -20.27 -5.61
N TYR A 146 -15.78 -21.18 -5.61
CA TYR A 146 -15.95 -22.46 -4.96
C TYR A 146 -16.16 -22.30 -3.45
N ARG A 147 -17.05 -23.10 -2.90
CA ARG A 147 -17.26 -23.15 -1.45
C ARG A 147 -16.31 -24.19 -0.82
N ILE A 148 -15.84 -23.91 0.39
CA ILE A 148 -15.06 -24.88 1.16
C ILE A 148 -15.95 -26.07 1.58
N ILE A 149 -15.38 -27.27 1.55
CA ILE A 149 -16.08 -28.50 1.94
C ILE A 149 -15.95 -28.73 3.43
N ASN A 150 -14.74 -28.54 3.96
CA ASN A 150 -14.44 -28.75 5.38
C ASN A 150 -13.24 -27.92 5.82
N ASN A 151 -13.19 -27.59 7.10
CA ASN A 151 -12.07 -26.95 7.78
C ASN A 151 -11.57 -27.86 8.89
N ASP A 152 -10.32 -28.29 8.80
CA ASP A 152 -9.64 -29.11 9.80
C ASP A 152 -8.52 -28.32 10.49
N PRO A 153 -8.83 -27.60 11.59
CA PRO A 153 -7.85 -26.75 12.26
C PRO A 153 -6.71 -27.54 12.92
N GLN A 154 -6.96 -28.79 13.34
CA GLN A 154 -5.95 -29.58 14.03
C GLN A 154 -4.82 -30.01 13.11
N ASN A 155 -5.14 -30.29 11.85
CA ASN A 155 -4.18 -30.71 10.84
C ASN A 155 -3.78 -29.56 9.88
N GLU A 156 -4.31 -28.34 10.09
CA GLU A 156 -4.15 -27.17 9.22
C GLU A 156 -4.50 -27.48 7.75
N ILE A 157 -5.66 -28.09 7.53
CA ILE A 157 -6.15 -28.47 6.20
C ILE A 157 -7.47 -27.77 5.90
N LEU A 158 -7.52 -27.15 4.71
CA LEU A 158 -8.76 -26.71 4.12
C LEU A 158 -9.17 -27.66 3.00
N TRP A 159 -10.37 -28.22 3.10
CA TRP A 159 -10.92 -29.10 2.08
C TRP A 159 -11.77 -28.30 1.10
N VAL A 160 -11.46 -28.42 -0.18
CA VAL A 160 -12.16 -27.73 -1.27
C VAL A 160 -12.54 -28.73 -2.37
N PRO A 161 -13.47 -28.38 -3.28
CA PRO A 161 -13.70 -29.20 -4.47
C PRO A 161 -12.41 -29.35 -5.29
N ALA A 162 -12.12 -30.55 -5.79
CA ALA A 162 -10.94 -30.82 -6.60
C ALA A 162 -10.84 -29.88 -7.82
N ALA A 163 -11.99 -29.50 -8.38
CA ALA A 163 -12.08 -28.55 -9.50
C ALA A 163 -11.47 -27.18 -9.19
N ALA A 164 -11.54 -26.72 -7.94
CA ALA A 164 -10.99 -25.43 -7.50
C ALA A 164 -9.47 -25.35 -7.62
N VAL A 165 -8.77 -26.47 -7.52
CA VAL A 165 -7.31 -26.53 -7.44
C VAL A 165 -6.65 -27.29 -8.59
N LYS A 166 -7.44 -27.91 -9.47
CA LYS A 166 -6.91 -28.73 -10.57
C LYS A 166 -5.92 -28.01 -11.48
N LYS A 167 -6.15 -26.72 -11.75
CA LYS A 167 -5.30 -25.92 -12.63
C LYS A 167 -4.02 -25.42 -11.95
N ILE A 168 -3.99 -25.37 -10.62
CA ILE A 168 -2.89 -24.77 -9.85
C ILE A 168 -1.95 -25.76 -9.19
N GLN A 169 -2.20 -27.07 -9.31
CA GLN A 169 -1.36 -28.11 -8.69
C GLN A 169 0.15 -27.97 -8.95
N LYS A 170 0.52 -27.40 -10.12
CA LYS A 170 1.92 -27.20 -10.52
C LYS A 170 2.36 -25.73 -10.40
N ALA A 171 1.50 -24.86 -9.91
CA ALA A 171 1.80 -23.44 -9.82
C ALA A 171 2.62 -23.15 -8.56
N ARG A 172 3.90 -22.82 -8.74
CA ARG A 172 4.87 -22.60 -7.66
C ARG A 172 4.49 -21.51 -6.66
N TYR A 173 3.74 -20.50 -7.10
CA TYR A 173 3.38 -19.32 -6.31
C TYR A 173 1.87 -19.12 -6.25
N ALA A 174 1.12 -20.23 -6.25
CA ALA A 174 -0.33 -20.16 -6.13
C ALA A 174 -0.73 -19.69 -4.73
N GLU A 175 -1.75 -18.86 -4.69
CA GLU A 175 -2.39 -18.40 -3.46
C GLU A 175 -3.86 -18.75 -3.51
N MET A 176 -4.43 -19.02 -2.35
CA MET A 176 -5.86 -19.13 -2.16
C MET A 176 -6.38 -17.87 -1.50
N VAL A 177 -7.39 -17.25 -2.09
CA VAL A 177 -8.12 -16.14 -1.48
C VAL A 177 -9.35 -16.75 -0.82
N LEU A 178 -9.39 -16.72 0.49
CA LEU A 178 -10.48 -17.22 1.30
C LEU A 178 -11.33 -16.06 1.79
N HIS A 179 -12.59 -16.02 1.35
CA HIS A 179 -13.56 -15.06 1.84
C HIS A 179 -14.24 -15.62 3.08
N GLU A 180 -14.15 -14.91 4.15
CA GLU A 180 -14.75 -15.21 5.44
C GLU A 180 -15.79 -14.13 5.79
N MET A 181 -16.50 -14.30 6.89
CA MET A 181 -17.63 -13.44 7.23
C MET A 181 -17.28 -11.95 7.26
N TRP A 182 -16.10 -11.58 7.77
CA TRP A 182 -15.68 -10.19 7.91
C TRP A 182 -14.23 -9.93 7.52
N CYS A 183 -13.59 -10.90 6.92
CA CYS A 183 -12.24 -10.73 6.41
C CYS A 183 -11.99 -11.52 5.13
N VAL A 184 -10.87 -11.22 4.51
CA VAL A 184 -10.34 -11.95 3.36
C VAL A 184 -8.92 -12.38 3.70
N ALA A 185 -8.68 -13.69 3.74
CA ALA A 185 -7.36 -14.24 3.92
C ALA A 185 -6.71 -14.57 2.56
N ASN A 186 -5.45 -14.20 2.40
CA ASN A 186 -4.63 -14.58 1.25
C ASN A 186 -3.57 -15.57 1.74
N LEU A 187 -3.71 -16.83 1.36
CA LEU A 187 -2.92 -17.93 1.88
C LEU A 187 -2.04 -18.53 0.79
N ARG A 188 -0.73 -18.54 0.99
CA ARG A 188 0.22 -19.16 0.03
C ARG A 188 0.08 -20.68 0.12
N ILE A 189 -0.23 -21.32 -1.01
CA ILE A 189 -0.44 -22.78 -1.08
C ILE A 189 0.90 -23.49 -0.99
N LYS A 190 1.03 -24.38 -0.01
CA LYS A 190 2.20 -25.23 0.20
C LYS A 190 2.06 -26.54 -0.56
N SER A 191 0.88 -27.19 -0.46
CA SER A 191 0.59 -28.45 -1.14
C SER A 191 -0.90 -28.62 -1.40
N VAL A 192 -1.20 -29.38 -2.43
CA VAL A 192 -2.55 -29.81 -2.82
C VAL A 192 -2.53 -31.31 -3.02
N GLU A 193 -3.42 -32.01 -2.37
CA GLU A 193 -3.62 -33.45 -2.51
C GLU A 193 -5.08 -33.72 -2.93
N ILE A 194 -5.28 -34.22 -4.14
CA ILE A 194 -6.62 -34.56 -4.65
C ILE A 194 -7.02 -35.94 -4.19
N GLN A 195 -8.22 -36.04 -3.62
CA GLN A 195 -8.84 -37.28 -3.15
C GLN A 195 -10.26 -37.33 -3.70
N GLY A 196 -10.44 -38.01 -4.83
CA GLY A 196 -11.71 -38.07 -5.53
C GLY A 196 -12.16 -36.69 -6.00
N ASP A 197 -13.34 -36.26 -5.59
CA ASP A 197 -13.93 -34.97 -5.94
C ASP A 197 -13.51 -33.82 -4.99
N SER A 198 -12.70 -34.13 -3.99
CA SER A 198 -12.21 -33.19 -2.99
C SER A 198 -10.70 -33.04 -3.07
N ALA A 199 -10.18 -31.97 -2.51
CA ALA A 199 -8.76 -31.74 -2.37
C ALA A 199 -8.43 -31.18 -0.98
N ALA A 200 -7.39 -31.74 -0.37
CA ALA A 200 -6.78 -31.21 0.84
C ALA A 200 -5.76 -30.16 0.45
N VAL A 201 -5.93 -28.93 0.95
CA VAL A 201 -5.03 -27.81 0.71
C VAL A 201 -4.35 -27.43 2.01
N ARG A 202 -3.01 -27.35 1.97
CA ARG A 202 -2.17 -26.88 3.06
C ARG A 202 -1.44 -25.61 2.65
N PHE A 203 -1.14 -24.77 3.63
CA PHE A 203 -0.55 -23.45 3.39
C PHE A 203 0.83 -23.32 4.02
N HIS A 204 1.58 -22.33 3.60
CA HIS A 204 2.85 -21.99 4.23
C HIS A 204 2.63 -21.28 5.57
N HIS A 205 3.56 -21.42 6.50
CA HIS A 205 3.65 -20.59 7.69
C HIS A 205 4.24 -19.21 7.32
N PRO A 206 3.89 -18.14 8.06
CA PRO A 206 3.03 -18.15 9.26
C PRO A 206 1.53 -18.13 8.97
N GLU A 207 1.10 -17.94 7.71
CA GLU A 207 -0.30 -17.74 7.34
C GLU A 207 -1.18 -18.91 7.75
N SER A 208 -0.69 -20.15 7.56
CA SER A 208 -1.41 -21.36 7.93
C SER A 208 -1.77 -21.33 9.41
N ARG A 209 -0.78 -21.17 10.26
CA ARG A 209 -0.96 -21.16 11.70
C ARG A 209 -1.91 -20.02 12.14
N ILE A 210 -1.71 -18.81 11.63
CA ILE A 210 -2.57 -17.67 11.96
C ILE A 210 -4.01 -17.97 11.58
N GLN A 211 -4.25 -18.53 10.38
CA GLN A 211 -5.58 -18.83 9.87
C GLN A 211 -6.31 -19.90 10.71
N PHE A 212 -5.62 -20.96 11.12
CA PHE A 212 -6.25 -22.09 11.80
C PHE A 212 -6.30 -21.93 13.33
N GLU A 213 -5.36 -21.22 13.93
CA GLU A 213 -5.35 -20.94 15.36
C GLU A 213 -6.23 -19.72 15.73
N HIS A 214 -6.56 -18.86 14.77
CA HIS A 214 -7.34 -17.66 15.03
C HIS A 214 -8.76 -18.02 15.50
N PRO A 215 -9.20 -17.51 16.65
CA PRO A 215 -10.48 -17.91 17.24
C PRO A 215 -11.67 -17.41 16.43
N TRP A 216 -11.49 -16.34 15.65
CA TRP A 216 -12.54 -15.69 14.88
C TRP A 216 -11.97 -14.58 13.97
N PRO A 217 -12.47 -14.38 12.72
CA PRO A 217 -13.44 -15.24 12.04
C PRO A 217 -12.83 -16.59 11.64
N ARG A 218 -13.64 -17.63 11.64
CA ARG A 218 -13.25 -18.96 11.16
C ARG A 218 -13.80 -19.20 9.77
N PRO A 219 -13.12 -19.99 8.93
CA PRO A 219 -13.69 -20.49 7.70
C PRO A 219 -15.03 -21.18 7.99
N MET A 220 -16.08 -20.75 7.32
CA MET A 220 -17.40 -21.35 7.47
C MET A 220 -17.73 -22.21 6.26
N VAL A 221 -18.16 -23.43 6.52
CA VAL A 221 -18.75 -24.30 5.50
C VAL A 221 -20.20 -23.85 5.32
N THR A 222 -20.51 -23.30 4.15
CA THR A 222 -21.89 -22.96 3.76
C THR A 222 -22.42 -24.06 2.85
N LYS A 223 -23.58 -24.59 3.18
CA LYS A 223 -24.30 -25.55 2.33
C LYS A 223 -24.87 -24.87 1.09
#